data_69be4aef5b0472beb1f7a9dea681dfbc
#
_entry.id   69be4aef5b0472beb1f7a9dea681dfbc
#
_cell.length_a   1.000
_cell.length_b   1.000
_cell.length_c   1.000
_cell.angle_alpha   90.00
_cell.angle_beta   90.00
_cell.angle_gamma   90.00
#
_symmetry.space_group_name_H-M   'P 1'
#
loop_
_entity.id
_entity.type
_entity.pdbx_description
1 polymer ?
#
loop_
_entity_poly.entity_id
_entity_poly.type
_entity_poly.pdbx_seq_one_letter_code
_entity_poly.pdbx_strand_id
1 'polypeptide(L)'
;MRMKLYTLLCISFFLLFTACNQDDDPVPPEAGSKTVLVYIVADNNSLGSLATLDVEEMLEGMKLVDSTSCNLLVYQDGGSAPILFRIARDKKGNIEKEIIKKYAEQVSTDADVMKEVMHRAFYEYPADSYGLVYWSHADGWIPYPVPSASTRWIGQDAGAGEDNRMNISDLVEVLDDDMPHFDFIMFDACFMMSIEVAYAVRNYADYYMGCPTENPGPGAPYNKVVPYMFKQGAAVQMAEAYFGHYNENYNSGIGMSNTDWTGGTAVAVLKTSELDNLAAVTNEILQAGGATPIELRTEVYDYDKRTAYNGHVGYFDIQEMMQHLMDDADYGLWKHAFNSALVYWKTTEKNYSMFADYRFDTVFGMFPMENTNGVTHYIPFNFDSQTAAAYRSTDWYIAAGLDKIGW
;
A
#
# COMPACT_ATOMS: atom_id res chain seq x y z
N MET A 1 35.64 42.49 80.45
CA MET A 1 36.16 41.52 79.50
C MET A 1 34.96 40.75 78.92
N ARG A 2 34.55 41.07 77.65
CA ARG A 2 33.32 40.56 77.04
C ARG A 2 33.60 39.33 76.22
N MET A 3 32.99 38.24 76.56
CA MET A 3 33.02 36.97 75.80
C MET A 3 31.90 37.01 74.76
N LYS A 4 32.19 36.89 73.50
CA LYS A 4 31.24 36.78 72.40
C LYS A 4 30.90 35.29 72.15
N LEU A 5 29.64 35.00 72.27
CA LEU A 5 29.03 33.69 71.98
C LEU A 5 28.79 33.62 70.46
N TYR A 6 29.36 32.65 69.72
CA TYR A 6 29.06 32.38 68.34
C TYR A 6 28.04 31.24 68.29
N THR A 7 26.86 31.57 67.76
CA THR A 7 25.80 30.63 67.51
C THR A 7 26.08 30.00 66.12
N LEU A 8 26.29 28.69 66.09
CA LEU A 8 26.46 27.89 64.86
C LEU A 8 25.08 27.56 64.32
N LEU A 9 24.70 28.10 63.16
CA LEU A 9 23.47 27.84 62.44
C LEU A 9 23.72 26.69 61.50
N CYS A 10 23.24 25.45 61.82
CA CYS A 10 23.22 24.31 60.90
C CYS A 10 22.09 24.50 59.89
N ILE A 11 22.42 24.87 58.67
CA ILE A 11 21.51 24.84 57.55
C ILE A 11 21.51 23.42 56.96
N SER A 12 20.46 22.66 57.22
CA SER A 12 20.20 21.34 56.59
C SER A 12 19.73 21.60 55.18
N PHE A 13 20.57 21.31 54.19
CA PHE A 13 20.26 21.32 52.78
C PHE A 13 19.46 20.08 52.44
N PHE A 14 18.13 20.20 52.35
CA PHE A 14 17.31 19.13 51.76
C PHE A 14 17.48 19.16 50.28
N LEU A 15 18.30 18.22 49.74
CA LEU A 15 18.34 17.90 48.32
C LEU A 15 17.02 17.19 47.96
N LEU A 16 16.09 17.93 47.42
CA LEU A 16 14.96 17.39 46.67
C LEU A 16 15.53 16.82 45.36
N PHE A 17 15.70 15.51 45.31
CA PHE A 17 15.82 14.79 44.04
C PHE A 17 14.48 14.88 43.34
N THR A 18 14.29 15.86 42.48
CA THR A 18 13.32 15.81 41.42
C THR A 18 13.83 14.74 40.45
N ALA A 19 13.25 13.54 40.49
CA ALA A 19 13.31 12.61 39.38
C ALA A 19 12.60 13.31 38.21
N CYS A 20 13.35 13.98 37.34
CA CYS A 20 12.90 14.24 36.00
C CYS A 20 12.73 12.86 35.36
N ASN A 21 11.49 12.46 35.06
CA ASN A 21 11.26 11.60 33.94
C ASN A 21 11.88 12.36 32.74
N GLN A 22 13.03 11.96 32.30
CA GLN A 22 13.47 12.26 30.96
C GLN A 22 12.48 11.53 30.08
N ASP A 23 11.51 12.27 29.54
CA ASP A 23 10.92 11.90 28.28
C ASP A 23 12.13 11.86 27.35
N ASP A 24 12.51 10.66 26.91
CA ASP A 24 13.61 10.49 25.98
C ASP A 24 13.15 11.13 24.66
N ASP A 25 13.54 12.36 24.43
CA ASP A 25 13.34 13.03 23.14
C ASP A 25 13.96 12.13 22.05
N PRO A 26 13.29 11.95 20.92
CA PRO A 26 13.82 11.13 19.82
C PRO A 26 15.24 11.58 19.45
N VAL A 27 16.12 10.62 19.27
CA VAL A 27 17.49 10.91 18.81
C VAL A 27 17.37 11.48 17.39
N PRO A 28 18.03 12.62 17.07
CA PRO A 28 18.02 13.12 15.70
C PRO A 28 18.50 12.06 14.70
N PRO A 29 17.89 11.99 13.49
CA PRO A 29 18.24 10.99 12.50
C PRO A 29 19.71 11.12 12.05
N GLU A 30 20.34 9.99 11.75
CA GLU A 30 21.64 9.96 11.09
C GLU A 30 21.50 10.30 9.61
N ALA A 31 22.41 11.08 9.03
CA ALA A 31 22.36 11.47 7.62
C ALA A 31 22.31 10.24 6.70
N GLY A 32 21.34 10.22 5.77
CA GLY A 32 21.08 9.08 4.90
C GLY A 32 20.34 7.93 5.57
N SER A 33 19.79 8.16 6.77
CA SER A 33 18.97 7.18 7.48
C SER A 33 17.59 7.00 6.81
N LYS A 34 17.05 5.78 6.91
CA LYS A 34 15.71 5.49 6.40
C LYS A 34 14.96 4.51 7.32
N THR A 35 13.73 4.84 7.59
CA THR A 35 12.80 3.97 8.33
C THR A 35 11.64 3.54 7.43
N VAL A 36 11.46 2.23 7.30
CA VAL A 36 10.36 1.63 6.53
C VAL A 36 9.48 0.85 7.49
N LEU A 37 8.18 1.09 7.47
CA LEU A 37 7.19 0.30 8.18
C LEU A 37 6.47 -0.64 7.21
N VAL A 38 6.46 -1.93 7.53
CA VAL A 38 5.58 -2.92 6.92
C VAL A 38 4.44 -3.18 7.89
N TYR A 39 3.23 -2.76 7.54
CA TYR A 39 2.04 -2.92 8.35
C TYR A 39 1.25 -4.13 7.86
N ILE A 40 1.34 -5.25 8.60
CA ILE A 40 0.75 -6.54 8.23
C ILE A 40 -0.54 -6.77 9.00
N VAL A 41 -1.65 -6.86 8.26
CA VAL A 41 -2.97 -7.24 8.77
C VAL A 41 -3.33 -8.62 8.21
N ALA A 42 -3.10 -9.66 8.98
CA ALA A 42 -3.20 -11.05 8.57
C ALA A 42 -3.98 -11.93 9.57
N ASP A 43 -4.64 -11.33 10.57
CA ASP A 43 -5.50 -12.07 11.48
C ASP A 43 -6.84 -12.41 10.80
N ASN A 44 -6.72 -13.35 9.89
CA ASN A 44 -7.80 -13.96 9.14
C ASN A 44 -7.45 -15.43 8.83
N ASN A 45 -8.39 -16.18 8.30
CA ASN A 45 -8.22 -17.63 8.13
C ASN A 45 -7.21 -18.04 7.04
N SER A 46 -6.58 -17.11 6.32
CA SER A 46 -5.78 -17.42 5.12
C SER A 46 -4.36 -16.85 5.12
N LEU A 47 -4.11 -15.69 5.70
CA LEU A 47 -2.86 -14.94 5.51
C LEU A 47 -1.80 -15.15 6.60
N GLY A 48 -2.16 -15.60 7.80
CA GLY A 48 -1.23 -15.67 8.95
C GLY A 48 0.05 -16.48 8.69
N SER A 49 -0.05 -17.59 7.94
CA SER A 49 1.13 -18.39 7.57
C SER A 49 2.02 -17.70 6.53
N LEU A 50 1.42 -16.98 5.58
CA LEU A 50 2.14 -16.22 4.55
C LEU A 50 2.86 -15.04 5.18
N ALA A 51 2.21 -14.31 6.08
CA ALA A 51 2.84 -13.23 6.85
C ALA A 51 4.09 -13.69 7.60
N THR A 52 4.09 -14.92 8.12
CA THR A 52 5.26 -15.50 8.78
C THR A 52 6.41 -15.76 7.81
N LEU A 53 6.12 -16.29 6.63
CA LEU A 53 7.12 -16.54 5.57
C LEU A 53 7.72 -15.22 5.07
N ASP A 54 6.89 -14.20 4.88
CA ASP A 54 7.35 -12.88 4.43
C ASP A 54 8.27 -12.20 5.44
N VAL A 55 7.99 -12.36 6.75
CA VAL A 55 8.91 -11.90 7.80
C VAL A 55 10.24 -12.63 7.75
N GLU A 56 10.27 -13.94 7.45
CA GLU A 56 11.52 -14.69 7.25
C GLU A 56 12.28 -14.17 6.02
N GLU A 57 11.58 -13.86 4.93
CA GLU A 57 12.19 -13.23 3.76
C GLU A 57 12.70 -11.81 4.04
N MET A 58 12.01 -11.02 4.86
CA MET A 58 12.48 -9.70 5.31
C MET A 58 13.81 -9.81 6.08
N LEU A 59 13.95 -10.82 6.95
CA LEU A 59 15.21 -11.10 7.66
C LEU A 59 16.35 -11.42 6.67
N GLU A 60 16.07 -12.23 5.64
CA GLU A 60 17.06 -12.53 4.59
C GLU A 60 17.40 -11.29 3.76
N GLY A 61 16.40 -10.48 3.38
CA GLY A 61 16.61 -9.24 2.63
C GLY A 61 17.46 -8.23 3.39
N MET A 62 17.27 -8.10 4.70
CA MET A 62 18.06 -7.21 5.55
C MET A 62 19.54 -7.60 5.65
N LYS A 63 19.91 -8.85 5.38
CA LYS A 63 21.33 -9.25 5.28
C LYS A 63 22.06 -8.53 4.15
N LEU A 64 21.35 -8.06 3.13
CA LEU A 64 21.85 -7.35 1.97
C LEU A 64 21.83 -5.82 2.14
N VAL A 65 21.27 -5.32 3.24
CA VAL A 65 21.27 -3.88 3.58
C VAL A 65 22.53 -3.57 4.36
N ASP A 66 23.44 -2.82 3.74
CA ASP A 66 24.76 -2.48 4.32
C ASP A 66 24.72 -1.12 5.04
N SER A 67 23.82 -0.99 5.99
CA SER A 67 23.69 0.24 6.81
C SER A 67 23.09 -0.08 8.17
N THR A 68 23.68 0.54 9.21
CA THR A 68 23.13 0.51 10.58
C THR A 68 22.12 1.62 10.83
N SER A 69 22.00 2.57 9.90
CA SER A 69 21.04 3.69 9.97
C SER A 69 19.69 3.35 9.31
N CYS A 70 19.52 2.12 8.81
CA CYS A 70 18.28 1.65 8.20
C CYS A 70 17.45 0.85 9.21
N ASN A 71 16.17 1.17 9.33
CA ASN A 71 15.24 0.48 10.19
C ASN A 71 14.12 -0.14 9.35
N LEU A 72 14.00 -1.45 9.36
CA LEU A 72 12.81 -2.14 8.89
C LEU A 72 11.94 -2.44 10.10
N LEU A 73 10.85 -1.73 10.24
CA LEU A 73 9.85 -1.94 11.27
C LEU A 73 8.73 -2.80 10.72
N VAL A 74 8.27 -3.74 11.50
CA VAL A 74 7.17 -4.63 11.10
C VAL A 74 6.14 -4.65 12.22
N TYR A 75 4.95 -4.18 11.93
CA TYR A 75 3.77 -4.48 12.70
C TYR A 75 3.14 -5.75 12.12
N GLN A 76 3.00 -6.78 12.92
CA GLN A 76 2.46 -8.06 12.49
C GLN A 76 1.30 -8.45 13.38
N ASP A 77 0.14 -8.53 12.76
CA ASP A 77 -1.08 -9.11 13.28
C ASP A 77 -1.43 -10.35 12.44
N GLY A 78 -1.30 -11.54 13.02
CA GLY A 78 -1.36 -12.79 12.24
C GLY A 78 -1.86 -13.98 13.02
N GLY A 79 -3.01 -13.87 13.70
CA GLY A 79 -3.65 -14.96 14.45
C GLY A 79 -3.11 -15.17 15.86
N SER A 80 -2.30 -14.25 16.33
CA SER A 80 -1.90 -14.08 17.73
C SER A 80 -1.81 -12.61 18.04
N ALA A 81 -1.87 -12.22 19.31
CA ALA A 81 -1.80 -10.81 19.70
C ALA A 81 -0.72 -10.04 18.94
N PRO A 82 -1.03 -8.86 18.39
CA PRO A 82 -0.15 -8.14 17.48
C PRO A 82 1.17 -7.72 18.10
N ILE A 83 2.21 -7.65 17.30
CA ILE A 83 3.55 -7.24 17.72
C ILE A 83 4.14 -6.21 16.77
N LEU A 84 4.80 -5.20 17.30
CA LEU A 84 5.70 -4.31 16.57
C LEU A 84 7.14 -4.68 16.89
N PHE A 85 7.95 -4.91 15.88
CA PHE A 85 9.36 -5.23 16.03
C PHE A 85 10.21 -4.55 14.95
N ARG A 86 11.48 -4.43 15.23
CA ARG A 86 12.50 -3.92 14.32
C ARG A 86 13.36 -5.06 13.81
N ILE A 87 13.68 -5.04 12.52
CA ILE A 87 14.71 -5.85 11.91
C ILE A 87 15.83 -4.89 11.49
N ALA A 88 17.02 -5.06 12.06
CA ALA A 88 18.14 -4.18 11.79
C ALA A 88 19.48 -4.91 11.88
N ARG A 89 20.50 -4.29 11.31
CA ARG A 89 21.88 -4.75 11.44
C ARG A 89 22.51 -4.18 12.71
N ASP A 90 23.05 -5.02 13.57
CA ASP A 90 23.83 -4.59 14.72
C ASP A 90 25.24 -4.07 14.31
N LYS A 91 25.96 -3.48 15.26
CA LYS A 91 27.34 -2.99 15.05
C LYS A 91 28.37 -4.09 14.71
N LYS A 92 28.02 -5.36 14.88
CA LYS A 92 28.87 -6.52 14.53
C LYS A 92 28.52 -7.10 13.16
N GLY A 93 27.46 -6.58 12.53
CA GLY A 93 26.99 -7.01 11.22
C GLY A 93 25.92 -8.12 11.26
N ASN A 94 25.43 -8.50 12.45
CA ASN A 94 24.35 -9.48 12.55
C ASN A 94 23.00 -8.82 12.29
N ILE A 95 22.06 -9.56 11.71
CA ILE A 95 20.66 -9.15 11.62
C ILE A 95 19.93 -9.62 12.88
N GLU A 96 19.31 -8.68 13.57
CA GLU A 96 18.59 -8.91 14.81
C GLU A 96 17.11 -8.50 14.64
N LYS A 97 16.22 -9.30 15.26
CA LYS A 97 14.81 -9.00 15.42
C LYS A 97 14.58 -8.53 16.85
N GLU A 98 14.30 -7.25 17.03
CA GLU A 98 14.06 -6.60 18.30
C GLU A 98 12.57 -6.31 18.48
N ILE A 99 11.94 -6.85 19.51
CA ILE A 99 10.53 -6.56 19.82
C ILE A 99 10.46 -5.19 20.48
N ILE A 100 9.77 -4.27 19.84
CA ILE A 100 9.49 -2.92 20.34
C ILE A 100 8.29 -2.96 21.29
N LYS A 101 7.16 -3.53 20.82
CA LYS A 101 5.93 -3.59 21.62
C LYS A 101 5.13 -4.85 21.29
N LYS A 102 4.56 -5.43 22.35
CA LYS A 102 3.49 -6.42 22.24
C LYS A 102 2.17 -5.75 22.60
N TYR A 103 1.19 -5.91 21.75
CA TYR A 103 -0.14 -5.38 21.98
C TYR A 103 -1.06 -6.44 22.61
N ALA A 104 -2.13 -6.00 23.24
CA ALA A 104 -3.28 -6.86 23.44
C ALA A 104 -3.97 -7.08 22.09
N GLU A 105 -4.86 -8.06 22.01
CA GLU A 105 -5.71 -8.23 20.82
C GLU A 105 -6.45 -6.93 20.51
N GLN A 106 -6.39 -6.51 19.27
CA GLN A 106 -6.97 -5.25 18.79
C GLN A 106 -7.31 -5.35 17.30
N VAL A 107 -8.20 -4.49 16.84
CA VAL A 107 -8.60 -4.44 15.43
C VAL A 107 -7.57 -3.65 14.64
N SER A 108 -6.70 -4.34 13.91
CA SER A 108 -5.60 -3.72 13.16
C SER A 108 -6.06 -2.93 11.91
N THR A 109 -7.32 -3.06 11.52
CA THR A 109 -7.96 -2.24 10.48
C THR A 109 -8.63 -0.98 11.03
N ASP A 110 -8.59 -0.75 12.35
CA ASP A 110 -9.08 0.47 12.97
C ASP A 110 -8.09 1.63 12.77
N ALA A 111 -8.59 2.81 12.38
CA ALA A 111 -7.75 3.97 12.10
C ALA A 111 -6.95 4.46 13.33
N ASP A 112 -7.56 4.46 14.51
CA ASP A 112 -6.88 4.90 15.73
C ASP A 112 -5.79 3.93 16.15
N VAL A 113 -6.01 2.61 15.95
CA VAL A 113 -4.99 1.58 16.16
C VAL A 113 -3.82 1.77 15.18
N MET A 114 -4.09 1.98 13.90
CA MET A 114 -3.04 2.21 12.91
C MET A 114 -2.26 3.49 13.20
N LYS A 115 -2.95 4.60 13.58
CA LYS A 115 -2.30 5.85 14.02
C LYS A 115 -1.33 5.61 15.17
N GLU A 116 -1.77 4.94 16.23
CA GLU A 116 -0.91 4.66 17.39
C GLU A 116 0.34 3.87 17.00
N VAL A 117 0.19 2.85 16.17
CA VAL A 117 1.32 2.03 15.69
C VAL A 117 2.27 2.85 14.82
N MET A 118 1.76 3.64 13.88
CA MET A 118 2.57 4.46 12.98
C MET A 118 3.30 5.59 13.72
N HIS A 119 2.61 6.29 14.63
CA HIS A 119 3.25 7.29 15.50
C HIS A 119 4.38 6.69 16.30
N ARG A 120 4.15 5.54 16.94
CA ARG A 120 5.21 4.84 17.68
C ARG A 120 6.38 4.49 16.77
N ALA A 121 6.11 3.92 15.59
CA ALA A 121 7.13 3.50 14.66
C ALA A 121 8.01 4.68 14.21
N PHE A 122 7.42 5.77 13.77
CA PHE A 122 8.17 6.89 13.20
C PHE A 122 8.71 7.88 14.24
N TYR A 123 8.08 7.97 15.41
CA TYR A 123 8.58 8.78 16.50
C TYR A 123 9.78 8.13 17.22
N GLU A 124 9.72 6.81 17.49
CA GLU A 124 10.82 6.10 18.15
C GLU A 124 12.01 5.82 17.20
N TYR A 125 11.77 5.83 15.89
CA TYR A 125 12.79 5.59 14.86
C TYR A 125 12.81 6.70 13.79
N PRO A 126 13.10 7.95 14.19
CA PRO A 126 13.18 9.06 13.25
C PRO A 126 14.30 8.84 12.24
N ALA A 127 14.07 9.31 11.01
CA ALA A 127 15.01 9.15 9.89
C ALA A 127 14.93 10.33 8.93
N ASP A 128 15.87 10.43 7.98
CA ASP A 128 15.84 11.44 6.93
C ASP A 128 14.75 11.18 5.89
N SER A 129 14.38 9.91 5.73
CA SER A 129 13.32 9.50 4.80
C SER A 129 12.55 8.26 5.29
N TYR A 130 11.36 8.05 4.75
CA TYR A 130 10.43 7.05 5.24
C TYR A 130 9.79 6.26 4.09
N GLY A 131 9.36 5.03 4.38
CA GLY A 131 8.57 4.21 3.48
C GLY A 131 7.47 3.47 4.23
N LEU A 132 6.36 3.22 3.54
CA LEU A 132 5.22 2.46 4.07
C LEU A 132 4.85 1.33 3.13
N VAL A 133 4.70 0.14 3.68
CA VAL A 133 4.09 -1.01 3.00
C VAL A 133 2.84 -1.41 3.78
N TYR A 134 1.71 -1.46 3.11
CA TYR A 134 0.48 -2.03 3.64
C TYR A 134 0.29 -3.44 3.07
N TRP A 135 0.27 -4.43 3.94
CA TRP A 135 0.21 -5.85 3.59
C TRP A 135 -1.06 -6.49 4.14
N SER A 136 -1.96 -6.93 3.29
CA SER A 136 -3.18 -7.65 3.66
C SER A 136 -3.94 -8.16 2.44
N HIS A 137 -5.11 -8.75 2.64
CA HIS A 137 -6.13 -8.73 1.60
C HIS A 137 -6.56 -7.31 1.28
N ALA A 138 -6.88 -7.06 0.03
CA ALA A 138 -7.55 -5.84 -0.41
C ALA A 138 -8.44 -6.11 -1.64
N ASP A 139 -9.31 -5.17 -1.92
CA ASP A 139 -10.25 -5.24 -3.03
C ASP A 139 -10.57 -3.84 -3.60
N GLY A 140 -9.53 -2.99 -3.69
CA GLY A 140 -9.60 -1.67 -4.28
C GLY A 140 -10.19 -0.60 -3.36
N TRP A 141 -10.80 0.44 -3.95
CA TRP A 141 -11.19 1.68 -3.29
C TRP A 141 -12.63 1.75 -2.79
N ILE A 142 -13.51 0.81 -3.18
CA ILE A 142 -14.94 0.90 -2.91
C ILE A 142 -15.22 0.74 -1.41
N PRO A 143 -15.92 1.71 -0.74
CA PRO A 143 -16.09 1.69 0.71
C PRO A 143 -16.88 0.48 1.25
N TYR A 144 -16.52 0.03 2.44
CA TYR A 144 -17.26 -0.92 3.25
C TYR A 144 -18.10 -0.17 4.31
N PRO A 145 -19.32 -0.60 4.67
CA PRO A 145 -20.14 -1.61 4.00
C PRO A 145 -20.98 -1.01 2.88
N VAL A 146 -20.99 -1.65 1.71
CA VAL A 146 -21.97 -1.37 0.67
C VAL A 146 -22.99 -2.52 0.63
N PRO A 147 -24.27 -2.31 0.96
CA PRO A 147 -25.23 -3.36 1.27
C PRO A 147 -25.59 -4.36 0.15
N SER A 148 -25.10 -4.22 -1.05
CA SER A 148 -25.51 -5.07 -2.18
C SER A 148 -24.42 -5.50 -3.15
N ALA A 149 -23.17 -5.17 -2.85
CA ALA A 149 -22.03 -5.59 -3.66
C ALA A 149 -20.99 -6.27 -2.76
N SER A 150 -20.15 -7.10 -3.34
CA SER A 150 -18.91 -7.50 -2.70
C SER A 150 -18.17 -6.23 -2.31
N THR A 151 -18.03 -6.02 -1.03
CA THR A 151 -17.43 -4.80 -0.46
C THR A 151 -15.94 -4.76 -0.75
N ARG A 152 -15.43 -3.58 -1.07
CA ARG A 152 -14.05 -3.35 -1.50
C ARG A 152 -13.34 -2.49 -0.47
N TRP A 153 -12.17 -2.91 -0.02
CA TRP A 153 -11.55 -2.46 1.22
C TRP A 153 -10.06 -2.78 1.20
N ILE A 154 -9.36 -2.21 2.14
CA ILE A 154 -7.99 -2.58 2.46
C ILE A 154 -7.95 -3.19 3.87
N GLY A 155 -7.19 -4.28 4.03
CA GLY A 155 -7.04 -4.97 5.31
C GLY A 155 -8.27 -5.77 5.72
N GLN A 156 -8.06 -6.98 6.16
CA GLN A 156 -9.07 -7.83 6.75
C GLN A 156 -8.57 -8.36 8.08
N ASP A 157 -9.29 -8.03 9.14
CA ASP A 157 -9.03 -8.46 10.49
C ASP A 157 -10.28 -9.11 11.07
N ALA A 158 -10.16 -10.38 11.45
CA ALA A 158 -11.24 -11.20 12.02
C ALA A 158 -10.95 -11.64 13.45
N GLY A 159 -9.87 -11.19 14.07
CA GLY A 159 -9.40 -11.63 15.38
C GLY A 159 -10.36 -11.34 16.52
N ALA A 160 -11.08 -10.24 16.47
CA ALA A 160 -12.11 -9.90 17.45
C ALA A 160 -13.46 -10.64 17.24
N GLY A 161 -13.52 -11.58 16.29
CA GLY A 161 -14.73 -12.34 15.95
C GLY A 161 -15.70 -11.63 15.02
N GLU A 162 -15.31 -10.46 14.50
CA GLU A 162 -16.00 -9.68 13.49
C GLU A 162 -15.11 -9.52 12.26
N ASP A 163 -15.70 -9.38 11.08
CA ASP A 163 -14.95 -9.12 9.84
C ASP A 163 -14.74 -7.61 9.69
N ASN A 164 -13.65 -7.12 10.30
CA ASN A 164 -13.29 -5.71 10.30
C ASN A 164 -12.43 -5.37 9.08
N ARG A 165 -12.67 -4.21 8.49
CA ARG A 165 -12.04 -3.75 7.26
C ARG A 165 -11.84 -2.25 7.30
N MET A 166 -10.81 -1.76 6.62
CA MET A 166 -10.49 -0.34 6.51
C MET A 166 -10.89 0.19 5.13
N ASN A 167 -11.35 1.41 5.04
CA ASN A 167 -11.58 2.12 3.78
C ASN A 167 -10.35 2.99 3.43
N ILE A 168 -10.27 3.41 2.18
CA ILE A 168 -9.21 4.35 1.75
C ILE A 168 -9.35 5.70 2.48
N SER A 169 -10.57 6.15 2.78
CA SER A 169 -10.80 7.36 3.58
C SER A 169 -10.20 7.27 4.98
N ASP A 170 -10.30 6.10 5.61
CA ASP A 170 -9.77 5.87 6.95
C ASP A 170 -8.22 5.86 6.91
N LEU A 171 -7.62 5.26 5.87
CA LEU A 171 -6.18 5.36 5.64
C LEU A 171 -5.71 6.79 5.41
N VAL A 172 -6.44 7.57 4.59
CA VAL A 172 -6.13 9.00 4.36
C VAL A 172 -6.18 9.77 5.68
N GLU A 173 -7.17 9.50 6.55
CA GLU A 173 -7.24 10.11 7.89
C GLU A 173 -6.03 9.74 8.76
N VAL A 174 -5.54 8.50 8.67
CA VAL A 174 -4.31 8.08 9.35
C VAL A 174 -3.10 8.84 8.82
N LEU A 175 -2.97 8.97 7.50
CA LEU A 175 -1.83 9.63 6.86
C LEU A 175 -1.82 11.16 7.09
N ASP A 176 -2.97 11.77 7.32
CA ASP A 176 -3.13 13.21 7.58
C ASP A 176 -2.81 13.60 9.03
N ASP A 177 -2.67 12.63 9.94
CA ASP A 177 -2.47 12.82 11.38
C ASP A 177 -0.97 12.90 11.76
N ASP A 178 -0.29 13.96 11.32
CA ASP A 178 1.12 14.24 11.65
C ASP A 178 2.11 13.10 11.26
N MET A 179 1.80 12.38 10.19
CA MET A 179 2.71 11.37 9.66
C MET A 179 3.80 11.99 8.78
N PRO A 180 4.99 11.41 8.71
CA PRO A 180 6.03 11.90 7.81
C PRO A 180 5.60 11.72 6.36
N HIS A 181 6.13 12.54 5.46
CA HIS A 181 6.04 12.28 4.03
C HIS A 181 6.88 11.06 3.65
N PHE A 182 6.33 10.18 2.81
CA PHE A 182 6.98 8.93 2.44
C PHE A 182 7.69 9.03 1.09
N ASP A 183 8.82 8.38 0.93
CA ASP A 183 9.43 8.17 -0.39
C ASP A 183 8.52 7.28 -1.25
N PHE A 184 7.85 6.33 -0.61
CA PHE A 184 6.89 5.45 -1.27
C PHE A 184 5.82 4.93 -0.30
N ILE A 185 4.63 4.71 -0.85
CA ILE A 185 3.59 3.86 -0.28
C ILE A 185 3.41 2.67 -1.24
N MET A 186 3.60 1.45 -0.72
CA MET A 186 3.38 0.21 -1.45
C MET A 186 2.21 -0.55 -0.85
N PHE A 187 1.28 -0.98 -1.69
CA PHE A 187 0.29 -1.97 -1.30
C PHE A 187 0.70 -3.36 -1.80
N ASP A 188 1.06 -4.22 -0.88
CA ASP A 188 1.17 -5.66 -1.13
C ASP A 188 -0.19 -6.30 -0.88
N ALA A 189 -1.10 -6.02 -1.80
CA ALA A 189 -2.52 -6.35 -1.71
C ALA A 189 -3.17 -6.30 -3.10
N CYS A 190 -4.26 -7.07 -3.28
CA CYS A 190 -4.94 -7.21 -4.57
C CYS A 190 -5.65 -5.93 -5.03
N PHE A 191 -5.65 -5.65 -6.33
CA PHE A 191 -6.42 -4.59 -7.00
C PHE A 191 -6.12 -3.16 -6.50
N MET A 192 -4.95 -2.93 -5.92
CA MET A 192 -4.63 -1.63 -5.35
C MET A 192 -4.05 -0.63 -6.35
N MET A 193 -3.68 -1.03 -7.58
CA MET A 193 -3.23 -0.07 -8.60
C MET A 193 -4.42 0.56 -9.33
N SER A 194 -5.32 1.20 -8.58
CA SER A 194 -6.38 2.03 -9.13
C SER A 194 -6.03 3.51 -9.02
N ILE A 195 -6.45 4.29 -10.00
CA ILE A 195 -6.20 5.74 -10.01
C ILE A 195 -6.91 6.45 -8.86
N GLU A 196 -8.06 5.93 -8.42
CA GLU A 196 -8.82 6.47 -7.31
C GLU A 196 -8.03 6.37 -6.01
N VAL A 197 -7.37 5.23 -5.75
CA VAL A 197 -6.50 5.06 -4.57
C VAL A 197 -5.25 5.89 -4.70
N ALA A 198 -4.56 5.81 -5.84
CA ALA A 198 -3.32 6.54 -6.06
C ALA A 198 -3.52 8.06 -5.89
N TYR A 199 -4.64 8.58 -6.39
CA TYR A 199 -4.97 10.00 -6.27
C TYR A 199 -5.32 10.38 -4.82
N ALA A 200 -5.99 9.52 -4.08
CA ALA A 200 -6.32 9.76 -2.68
C ALA A 200 -5.06 9.90 -1.79
N VAL A 201 -4.03 9.08 -2.06
CA VAL A 201 -2.79 9.07 -1.24
C VAL A 201 -1.66 9.93 -1.82
N ARG A 202 -1.88 10.67 -2.92
CA ARG A 202 -0.84 11.39 -3.68
C ARG A 202 -0.04 12.43 -2.89
N ASN A 203 -0.64 13.01 -1.87
CA ASN A 203 0.00 14.06 -1.08
C ASN A 203 0.93 13.54 0.01
N TYR A 204 0.93 12.23 0.26
CA TYR A 204 1.63 11.62 1.39
C TYR A 204 2.89 10.87 0.99
N ALA A 205 3.10 10.60 -0.30
CA ALA A 205 4.28 9.91 -0.79
C ALA A 205 4.75 10.44 -2.14
N ASP A 206 6.03 10.26 -2.47
CA ASP A 206 6.60 10.58 -3.79
C ASP A 206 6.20 9.54 -4.84
N TYR A 207 6.05 8.28 -4.43
CA TYR A 207 5.69 7.17 -5.31
C TYR A 207 4.60 6.30 -4.68
N TYR A 208 3.72 5.82 -5.54
CA TYR A 208 2.68 4.85 -5.22
C TYR A 208 2.95 3.55 -5.99
N MET A 209 2.96 2.39 -5.31
CA MET A 209 3.23 1.08 -5.90
C MET A 209 2.13 0.08 -5.55
N GLY A 210 1.69 -0.71 -6.53
CA GLY A 210 0.68 -1.75 -6.32
C GLY A 210 0.47 -2.63 -7.55
N CYS A 211 -0.49 -3.54 -7.45
CA CYS A 211 -0.91 -4.44 -8.51
C CYS A 211 -2.31 -4.12 -9.01
N PRO A 212 -2.56 -4.09 -10.33
CA PRO A 212 -3.90 -3.88 -10.89
C PRO A 212 -4.77 -5.14 -10.86
N THR A 213 -4.17 -6.30 -10.58
CA THR A 213 -4.81 -7.63 -10.49
C THR A 213 -4.77 -8.17 -9.06
N GLU A 214 -5.23 -9.41 -8.88
CA GLU A 214 -4.87 -10.16 -7.68
C GLU A 214 -3.35 -10.30 -7.58
N ASN A 215 -2.81 -10.14 -6.35
CA ASN A 215 -1.40 -10.39 -6.08
C ASN A 215 -1.08 -11.87 -6.16
N PRO A 216 0.18 -12.24 -6.45
CA PRO A 216 0.68 -13.58 -6.19
C PRO A 216 0.36 -14.02 -4.75
N GLY A 217 -0.03 -15.29 -4.58
CA GLY A 217 -0.35 -15.82 -3.26
C GLY A 217 0.73 -15.59 -2.19
N PRO A 218 2.04 -15.72 -2.51
CA PRO A 218 3.13 -15.42 -1.57
C PRO A 218 3.37 -13.93 -1.31
N GLY A 219 2.69 -12.98 -1.98
CA GLY A 219 2.95 -11.55 -1.81
C GLY A 219 4.24 -11.06 -2.50
N ALA A 220 4.82 -9.98 -2.01
CA ALA A 220 6.09 -9.48 -2.50
C ALA A 220 7.25 -10.39 -2.06
N PRO A 221 8.24 -10.66 -2.93
CA PRO A 221 9.42 -11.43 -2.56
C PRO A 221 10.37 -10.57 -1.71
N TYR A 222 10.12 -10.48 -0.40
CA TYR A 222 10.80 -9.52 0.49
C TYR A 222 12.30 -9.72 0.57
N ASN A 223 12.81 -10.94 0.38
CA ASN A 223 14.25 -11.20 0.29
C ASN A 223 14.90 -10.50 -0.93
N LYS A 224 14.12 -10.12 -1.95
CA LYS A 224 14.57 -9.38 -3.13
C LYS A 224 14.23 -7.90 -3.06
N VAL A 225 13.08 -7.54 -2.47
CA VAL A 225 12.55 -6.17 -2.46
C VAL A 225 13.17 -5.32 -1.35
N VAL A 226 13.34 -5.87 -0.14
CA VAL A 226 13.88 -5.16 1.04
C VAL A 226 15.20 -4.44 0.78
N PRO A 227 16.21 -5.00 0.07
CA PRO A 227 17.45 -4.30 -0.20
C PRO A 227 17.31 -2.98 -0.96
N TYR A 228 16.21 -2.84 -1.73
CA TYR A 228 15.91 -1.64 -2.50
C TYR A 228 15.08 -0.62 -1.73
N MET A 229 14.33 -1.02 -0.70
CA MET A 229 13.52 -0.12 0.14
C MET A 229 14.35 1.03 0.72
N PHE A 230 15.65 0.77 0.97
CA PHE A 230 16.56 1.72 1.61
C PHE A 230 17.45 2.50 0.61
N LYS A 231 17.13 2.44 -0.68
CA LYS A 231 17.85 3.17 -1.72
C LYS A 231 17.08 4.40 -2.17
N GLN A 232 17.78 5.35 -2.76
CA GLN A 232 17.15 6.46 -3.47
C GLN A 232 16.44 5.91 -4.71
N GLY A 233 15.21 6.41 -4.99
CA GLY A 233 14.38 5.90 -6.07
C GLY A 233 13.87 4.47 -5.81
N ALA A 234 13.64 4.14 -4.56
CA ALA A 234 13.27 2.83 -4.06
C ALA A 234 12.14 2.17 -4.86
N ALA A 235 11.05 2.87 -5.11
CA ALA A 235 9.81 2.28 -5.64
C ALA A 235 10.02 1.57 -7.00
N VAL A 236 10.73 2.18 -7.94
CA VAL A 236 10.99 1.56 -9.25
C VAL A 236 11.89 0.34 -9.11
N GLN A 237 12.95 0.42 -8.29
CA GLN A 237 13.86 -0.71 -8.08
C GLN A 237 13.18 -1.86 -7.32
N MET A 238 12.28 -1.55 -6.39
CA MET A 238 11.43 -2.54 -5.72
C MET A 238 10.52 -3.25 -6.71
N ALA A 239 9.85 -2.50 -7.60
CA ALA A 239 9.00 -3.06 -8.63
C ALA A 239 9.76 -3.92 -9.66
N GLU A 240 10.98 -3.51 -10.03
CA GLU A 240 11.88 -4.31 -10.89
C GLU A 240 12.25 -5.64 -10.22
N ALA A 241 12.60 -5.62 -8.94
CA ALA A 241 12.94 -6.81 -8.18
C ALA A 241 11.73 -7.73 -7.98
N TYR A 242 10.55 -7.15 -7.72
CA TYR A 242 9.30 -7.88 -7.59
C TYR A 242 8.94 -8.60 -8.89
N PHE A 243 8.83 -7.85 -9.97
CA PHE A 243 8.52 -8.41 -11.28
C PHE A 243 9.57 -9.45 -11.73
N GLY A 244 10.86 -9.14 -11.57
CA GLY A 244 11.97 -10.00 -11.96
C GLY A 244 11.88 -11.39 -11.33
N HIS A 245 11.60 -11.45 -10.02
CA HIS A 245 11.44 -12.71 -9.29
C HIS A 245 10.32 -13.59 -9.89
N TYR A 246 9.15 -13.02 -10.09
CA TYR A 246 8.01 -13.80 -10.62
C TYR A 246 8.13 -14.09 -12.10
N ASN A 247 8.76 -13.21 -12.87
CA ASN A 247 8.99 -13.46 -14.29
C ASN A 247 10.01 -14.59 -14.51
N GLU A 248 11.02 -14.73 -13.65
CA GLU A 248 11.98 -15.84 -13.68
C GLU A 248 11.30 -17.19 -13.37
N ASN A 249 10.31 -17.20 -12.48
CA ASN A 249 9.58 -18.40 -12.06
C ASN A 249 8.32 -18.68 -12.90
N TYR A 250 7.96 -17.77 -13.81
CA TYR A 250 6.75 -17.87 -14.60
C TYR A 250 6.74 -19.08 -15.55
N ASN A 251 5.66 -19.87 -15.48
CA ASN A 251 5.41 -20.96 -16.43
C ASN A 251 3.91 -21.10 -16.77
N SER A 252 3.18 -20.01 -16.83
CA SER A 252 1.73 -19.99 -17.09
C SER A 252 0.91 -20.78 -16.05
N GLY A 253 1.33 -20.79 -14.79
CA GLY A 253 0.61 -21.41 -13.67
C GLY A 253 0.74 -22.93 -13.58
N ILE A 254 1.64 -23.55 -14.32
CA ILE A 254 1.85 -24.99 -14.25
C ILE A 254 2.63 -25.36 -12.98
N GLY A 255 2.04 -26.20 -12.10
CA GLY A 255 2.66 -26.61 -10.85
C GLY A 255 2.65 -25.53 -9.75
N MET A 256 1.75 -24.56 -9.82
CA MET A 256 1.66 -23.42 -8.93
C MET A 256 1.22 -23.81 -7.50
N SER A 257 1.88 -23.22 -6.50
CA SER A 257 1.48 -23.22 -5.09
C SER A 257 1.77 -21.86 -4.44
N ASN A 258 1.31 -21.64 -3.20
CA ASN A 258 1.62 -20.41 -2.46
C ASN A 258 3.11 -20.26 -2.09
N THR A 259 3.90 -21.32 -2.19
CA THR A 259 5.36 -21.28 -1.96
C THR A 259 6.17 -21.46 -3.24
N ASP A 260 5.51 -21.79 -4.35
CA ASP A 260 6.11 -21.98 -5.67
C ASP A 260 5.14 -21.38 -6.70
N TRP A 261 5.13 -20.05 -6.76
CA TRP A 261 4.20 -19.29 -7.59
C TRP A 261 4.71 -19.17 -9.02
N THR A 262 3.97 -19.74 -9.95
CA THR A 262 4.27 -19.73 -11.39
C THR A 262 3.16 -19.06 -12.21
N GLY A 263 2.16 -18.47 -11.52
CA GLY A 263 0.97 -17.86 -12.10
C GLY A 263 1.16 -16.42 -12.57
N GLY A 264 2.40 -15.92 -12.56
CA GLY A 264 2.72 -14.58 -13.03
C GLY A 264 2.44 -13.48 -12.02
N THR A 265 2.69 -12.25 -12.43
CA THR A 265 2.42 -11.01 -11.67
C THR A 265 2.26 -9.81 -12.58
N ALA A 266 1.69 -8.76 -12.03
CA ALA A 266 1.56 -7.45 -12.64
C ALA A 266 1.87 -6.38 -11.59
N VAL A 267 2.78 -5.46 -11.87
CA VAL A 267 3.17 -4.40 -10.92
C VAL A 267 3.40 -3.08 -11.63
N ALA A 268 2.90 -2.00 -11.02
CA ALA A 268 3.08 -0.64 -11.51
C ALA A 268 3.54 0.31 -10.41
N VAL A 269 4.18 1.41 -10.83
CA VAL A 269 4.60 2.52 -9.97
C VAL A 269 4.14 3.82 -10.59
N LEU A 270 3.44 4.62 -9.82
CA LEU A 270 3.05 5.98 -10.15
C LEU A 270 3.90 6.99 -9.37
N LYS A 271 4.35 8.03 -10.06
CA LYS A 271 4.93 9.22 -9.46
C LYS A 271 3.79 10.16 -9.07
N THR A 272 3.60 10.35 -7.80
CA THR A 272 2.42 11.02 -7.25
C THR A 272 2.35 12.50 -7.62
N SER A 273 3.50 13.17 -7.70
CA SER A 273 3.57 14.59 -8.08
C SER A 273 3.04 14.91 -9.50
N GLU A 274 2.86 13.89 -10.34
CA GLU A 274 2.31 14.06 -11.70
C GLU A 274 0.78 13.82 -11.74
N LEU A 275 0.18 13.35 -10.65
CA LEU A 275 -1.24 12.96 -10.64
C LEU A 275 -2.18 14.18 -10.71
N ASP A 276 -1.83 15.30 -10.09
CA ASP A 276 -2.63 16.52 -10.20
C ASP A 276 -2.61 17.07 -11.63
N ASN A 277 -1.48 16.99 -12.32
CA ASN A 277 -1.39 17.34 -13.74
C ASN A 277 -2.22 16.39 -14.61
N LEU A 278 -2.17 15.08 -14.33
CA LEU A 278 -3.00 14.09 -15.03
C LEU A 278 -4.50 14.37 -14.85
N ALA A 279 -4.92 14.67 -13.63
CA ALA A 279 -6.30 15.02 -13.33
C ALA A 279 -6.74 16.32 -14.06
N ALA A 280 -5.89 17.34 -14.04
CA ALA A 280 -6.17 18.63 -14.71
C ALA A 280 -6.30 18.45 -16.22
N VAL A 281 -5.38 17.72 -16.86
CA VAL A 281 -5.45 17.40 -18.30
C VAL A 281 -6.71 16.59 -18.63
N THR A 282 -7.05 15.60 -17.80
CA THR A 282 -8.28 14.82 -17.95
C THR A 282 -9.50 15.74 -17.90
N ASN A 283 -9.57 16.61 -16.91
CA ASN A 283 -10.66 17.56 -16.74
C ASN A 283 -10.78 18.54 -17.91
N GLU A 284 -9.68 19.04 -18.44
CA GLU A 284 -9.68 19.97 -19.57
C GLU A 284 -10.22 19.33 -20.85
N ILE A 285 -9.85 18.08 -21.09
CA ILE A 285 -10.14 17.37 -22.35
C ILE A 285 -11.53 16.73 -22.34
N LEU A 286 -11.97 16.16 -21.20
CA LEU A 286 -13.26 15.49 -21.13
C LEU A 286 -14.41 16.42 -21.49
N GLN A 287 -15.25 16.00 -22.45
CA GLN A 287 -16.43 16.72 -22.93
C GLN A 287 -17.67 15.84 -22.82
N ALA A 288 -18.83 16.49 -22.76
CA ALA A 288 -20.11 15.80 -22.82
C ALA A 288 -20.30 15.05 -24.15
N GLY A 289 -20.70 13.82 -24.08
CA GLY A 289 -20.78 12.91 -25.23
C GLY A 289 -19.59 11.94 -25.26
N GLY A 290 -19.65 10.95 -26.07
CA GLY A 290 -18.67 9.87 -26.14
C GLY A 290 -19.29 8.51 -25.85
N ALA A 291 -18.44 7.49 -25.66
CA ALA A 291 -18.90 6.12 -25.39
C ALA A 291 -19.65 6.03 -24.05
N THR A 292 -20.72 5.27 -24.03
CA THR A 292 -21.48 5.03 -22.81
C THR A 292 -20.71 4.08 -21.86
N PRO A 293 -20.96 4.11 -20.55
CA PRO A 293 -20.36 3.15 -19.62
C PRO A 293 -20.61 1.70 -20.00
N ILE A 294 -21.78 1.39 -20.58
CA ILE A 294 -22.12 0.01 -21.01
C ILE A 294 -21.20 -0.40 -22.17
N GLU A 295 -20.98 0.46 -23.16
CA GLU A 295 -20.07 0.20 -24.28
C GLU A 295 -18.63 0.05 -23.76
N LEU A 296 -18.16 0.99 -22.94
CA LEU A 296 -16.82 0.93 -22.36
C LEU A 296 -16.57 -0.36 -21.56
N ARG A 297 -17.52 -0.80 -20.75
CA ARG A 297 -17.38 -2.04 -19.98
C ARG A 297 -17.30 -3.30 -20.84
N THR A 298 -17.66 -3.24 -22.11
CA THR A 298 -17.56 -4.37 -23.06
C THR A 298 -16.31 -4.29 -23.95
N GLU A 299 -15.75 -3.11 -24.12
CA GLU A 299 -14.66 -2.83 -25.06
C GLU A 299 -13.31 -2.66 -24.36
N VAL A 300 -13.32 -2.10 -23.12
CA VAL A 300 -12.11 -1.82 -22.36
C VAL A 300 -11.67 -3.06 -21.57
N TYR A 301 -10.37 -3.30 -21.53
CA TYR A 301 -9.80 -4.41 -20.77
C TYR A 301 -10.14 -4.30 -19.28
N ASP A 302 -10.72 -5.37 -18.74
CA ASP A 302 -11.07 -5.49 -17.35
C ASP A 302 -10.07 -6.42 -16.63
N TYR A 303 -9.36 -5.91 -15.64
CA TYR A 303 -8.43 -6.69 -14.82
C TYR A 303 -9.15 -7.59 -13.80
N ASP A 304 -10.41 -7.29 -13.46
CA ASP A 304 -11.22 -8.08 -12.55
C ASP A 304 -11.81 -9.29 -13.28
N LYS A 305 -11.17 -10.43 -13.17
CA LYS A 305 -11.61 -11.67 -13.82
C LYS A 305 -12.58 -12.49 -12.99
N ARG A 306 -13.03 -11.98 -11.85
CA ARG A 306 -14.05 -12.64 -11.04
C ARG A 306 -15.38 -12.70 -11.78
N THR A 307 -16.15 -13.74 -11.50
CA THR A 307 -17.55 -13.82 -11.99
C THR A 307 -18.46 -12.91 -11.17
N ALA A 308 -19.65 -12.62 -11.69
CA ALA A 308 -20.66 -11.87 -10.94
C ALA A 308 -21.01 -12.55 -9.60
N TYR A 309 -20.99 -13.89 -9.54
CA TYR A 309 -21.18 -14.66 -8.30
C TYR A 309 -20.05 -14.43 -7.29
N ASN A 310 -18.82 -14.26 -7.76
CA ASN A 310 -17.63 -14.00 -6.95
C ASN A 310 -17.38 -12.49 -6.73
N GLY A 311 -18.40 -11.66 -6.99
CA GLY A 311 -18.35 -10.25 -6.67
C GLY A 311 -17.62 -9.38 -7.70
N HIS A 312 -17.69 -9.71 -8.97
CA HIS A 312 -17.16 -8.86 -10.05
C HIS A 312 -17.71 -7.43 -9.98
N VAL A 313 -16.82 -6.45 -10.01
CA VAL A 313 -17.15 -5.02 -10.10
C VAL A 313 -16.61 -4.41 -11.40
N GLY A 314 -15.44 -4.85 -11.81
CA GLY A 314 -14.69 -4.33 -12.93
C GLY A 314 -13.65 -3.30 -12.50
N TYR A 315 -12.41 -3.58 -12.89
CA TYR A 315 -11.26 -2.69 -12.80
C TYR A 315 -10.72 -2.51 -14.19
N PHE A 316 -11.12 -1.42 -14.85
CA PHE A 316 -10.88 -1.21 -16.27
C PHE A 316 -9.57 -0.49 -16.52
N ASP A 317 -8.89 -0.80 -17.61
CA ASP A 317 -7.66 -0.13 -18.00
C ASP A 317 -7.93 1.35 -18.31
N ILE A 318 -7.34 2.24 -17.53
CA ILE A 318 -7.60 3.68 -17.66
C ILE A 318 -7.15 4.22 -19.02
N GLN A 319 -6.01 3.73 -19.53
CA GLN A 319 -5.47 4.25 -20.79
C GLN A 319 -6.36 3.86 -21.98
N GLU A 320 -6.81 2.61 -22.03
CA GLU A 320 -7.75 2.14 -23.05
C GLU A 320 -9.11 2.85 -22.93
N MET A 321 -9.62 3.02 -21.70
CA MET A 321 -10.84 3.77 -21.45
C MET A 321 -10.76 5.19 -21.99
N MET A 322 -9.68 5.92 -21.70
CA MET A 322 -9.52 7.31 -22.17
C MET A 322 -9.37 7.38 -23.69
N GLN A 323 -8.80 6.37 -24.33
CA GLN A 323 -8.74 6.29 -25.80
C GLN A 323 -10.14 6.20 -26.43
N HIS A 324 -11.10 5.57 -25.77
CA HIS A 324 -12.50 5.52 -26.24
C HIS A 324 -13.29 6.81 -25.96
N LEU A 325 -12.85 7.61 -25.00
CA LEU A 325 -13.54 8.84 -24.58
C LEU A 325 -13.05 10.10 -25.29
N MET A 326 -11.92 10.04 -25.99
CA MET A 326 -11.24 11.21 -26.56
C MET A 326 -10.97 11.00 -28.06
N ASP A 327 -10.80 12.10 -28.79
CA ASP A 327 -10.23 12.01 -30.14
C ASP A 327 -8.70 11.77 -30.09
N ASP A 328 -8.10 11.48 -31.24
CA ASP A 328 -6.66 11.13 -31.32
C ASP A 328 -5.73 12.25 -30.81
N ALA A 329 -6.11 13.52 -31.00
CA ALA A 329 -5.28 14.66 -30.58
C ALA A 329 -5.34 14.84 -29.08
N ASP A 330 -6.53 14.81 -28.47
CA ASP A 330 -6.77 14.91 -27.05
C ASP A 330 -6.20 13.71 -26.31
N TYR A 331 -6.39 12.50 -26.85
CA TYR A 331 -5.77 11.30 -26.31
C TYR A 331 -4.24 11.38 -26.32
N GLY A 332 -3.63 11.97 -27.34
CA GLY A 332 -2.18 12.19 -27.39
C GLY A 332 -1.67 13.07 -26.24
N LEU A 333 -2.41 14.15 -25.92
CA LEU A 333 -2.10 15.03 -24.78
C LEU A 333 -2.29 14.31 -23.46
N TRP A 334 -3.40 13.62 -23.29
CA TRP A 334 -3.68 12.84 -22.08
C TRP A 334 -2.63 11.76 -21.85
N LYS A 335 -2.29 11.00 -22.89
CA LYS A 335 -1.28 9.93 -22.83
C LYS A 335 0.11 10.47 -22.43
N HIS A 336 0.46 11.67 -22.84
CA HIS A 336 1.71 12.30 -22.40
C HIS A 336 1.72 12.55 -20.88
N ALA A 337 0.63 13.10 -20.32
CA ALA A 337 0.48 13.29 -18.88
C ALA A 337 0.48 11.95 -18.13
N PHE A 338 -0.24 10.95 -18.64
CA PHE A 338 -0.26 9.61 -18.08
C PHE A 338 1.13 8.96 -18.04
N ASN A 339 1.89 9.03 -19.12
CA ASN A 339 3.26 8.50 -19.19
C ASN A 339 4.24 9.24 -18.27
N SER A 340 3.95 10.49 -17.90
CA SER A 340 4.75 11.22 -16.88
C SER A 340 4.47 10.69 -15.48
N ALA A 341 3.23 10.26 -15.21
CA ALA A 341 2.83 9.69 -13.94
C ALA A 341 3.22 8.21 -13.81
N LEU A 342 3.03 7.39 -14.85
CA LEU A 342 3.35 5.96 -14.84
C LEU A 342 4.84 5.74 -15.14
N VAL A 343 5.64 5.61 -14.09
CA VAL A 343 7.11 5.48 -14.19
C VAL A 343 7.61 4.05 -14.31
N TYR A 344 6.76 3.07 -13.97
CA TYR A 344 7.05 1.66 -14.15
C TYR A 344 5.76 0.87 -14.37
N TRP A 345 5.77 -0.02 -15.35
CA TRP A 345 4.75 -1.02 -15.60
C TRP A 345 5.34 -2.27 -16.20
N LYS A 346 5.10 -3.41 -15.56
CA LYS A 346 5.43 -4.73 -16.10
C LYS A 346 4.38 -5.74 -15.67
N THR A 347 4.12 -6.68 -16.59
CA THR A 347 3.29 -7.86 -16.35
C THR A 347 3.88 -9.07 -17.07
N THR A 348 3.66 -10.26 -16.53
CA THR A 348 3.86 -11.51 -17.25
C THR A 348 2.80 -11.63 -18.34
N GLU A 349 3.03 -12.53 -19.32
CA GLU A 349 2.10 -12.76 -20.45
C GLU A 349 0.67 -13.06 -19.99
N LYS A 350 0.54 -13.82 -18.90
CA LYS A 350 -0.73 -14.12 -18.24
C LYS A 350 -0.58 -13.93 -16.73
N ASN A 351 -1.69 -13.63 -16.08
CA ASN A 351 -1.81 -13.62 -14.62
C ASN A 351 -2.88 -14.63 -14.19
N TYR A 352 -2.86 -14.96 -12.90
CA TYR A 352 -3.80 -15.88 -12.29
C TYR A 352 -4.84 -15.15 -11.43
N SER A 353 -6.08 -15.60 -11.50
CA SER A 353 -7.13 -15.26 -10.54
C SER A 353 -7.79 -16.54 -10.01
N MET A 354 -7.82 -16.69 -8.70
CA MET A 354 -8.45 -17.83 -8.06
C MET A 354 -9.97 -17.88 -8.27
N PHE A 355 -10.60 -16.72 -8.49
CA PHE A 355 -12.05 -16.56 -8.60
C PHE A 355 -12.54 -16.43 -10.05
N ALA A 356 -11.64 -16.51 -11.02
CA ALA A 356 -12.00 -16.45 -12.42
C ALA A 356 -12.62 -17.76 -12.89
N ASP A 357 -13.77 -17.68 -13.58
CA ASP A 357 -14.33 -18.80 -14.35
C ASP A 357 -13.72 -18.80 -15.76
N TYR A 358 -12.41 -18.84 -15.82
CA TYR A 358 -11.67 -18.65 -17.04
C TYR A 358 -10.83 -19.87 -17.36
N ARG A 359 -10.93 -20.35 -18.58
CA ARG A 359 -10.02 -21.32 -19.14
C ARG A 359 -9.44 -20.76 -20.42
N PHE A 360 -8.34 -20.04 -20.26
CA PHE A 360 -7.40 -19.86 -21.35
C PHE A 360 -6.41 -21.02 -21.28
N ASP A 361 -6.29 -21.79 -22.30
CA ASP A 361 -5.45 -22.97 -22.37
C ASP A 361 -5.85 -24.12 -21.41
N THR A 362 -4.84 -24.74 -20.80
CA THR A 362 -4.96 -25.93 -19.97
C THR A 362 -5.06 -25.64 -18.48
N VAL A 363 -4.72 -24.42 -18.05
CA VAL A 363 -4.68 -24.03 -16.64
C VAL A 363 -5.86 -23.12 -16.31
N PHE A 364 -6.67 -23.56 -15.37
CA PHE A 364 -7.83 -22.79 -14.89
C PHE A 364 -7.36 -21.53 -14.15
N GLY A 365 -8.06 -20.42 -14.34
CA GLY A 365 -7.77 -19.14 -13.65
C GLY A 365 -6.70 -18.27 -14.34
N MET A 366 -5.92 -18.81 -15.27
CA MET A 366 -4.96 -18.00 -16.03
C MET A 366 -5.66 -17.18 -17.10
N PHE A 367 -5.31 -15.91 -17.23
CA PHE A 367 -5.87 -14.98 -18.22
C PHE A 367 -4.79 -14.10 -18.83
N PRO A 368 -4.94 -13.70 -20.12
CA PRO A 368 -3.92 -12.92 -20.82
C PRO A 368 -3.88 -11.47 -20.34
N MET A 369 -2.69 -10.87 -20.39
CA MET A 369 -2.40 -9.48 -20.03
C MET A 369 -1.99 -8.64 -21.24
N GLU A 370 -2.33 -9.08 -22.44
CA GLU A 370 -2.02 -8.36 -23.67
C GLU A 370 -2.71 -6.99 -23.70
N ASN A 371 -2.00 -5.97 -24.18
CA ASN A 371 -2.46 -4.59 -24.34
C ASN A 371 -2.85 -3.86 -23.06
N THR A 372 -2.49 -4.39 -21.90
CA THR A 372 -2.75 -3.73 -20.60
C THR A 372 -1.73 -2.63 -20.31
N ASN A 373 -2.16 -1.60 -19.56
CA ASN A 373 -1.36 -0.42 -19.27
C ASN A 373 -1.12 -0.17 -17.77
N GLY A 374 -1.61 -1.05 -16.89
CA GLY A 374 -1.15 -1.17 -15.53
C GLY A 374 -1.86 -0.35 -14.48
N VAL A 375 -2.74 0.58 -14.85
CA VAL A 375 -3.52 1.40 -13.92
C VAL A 375 -4.99 1.22 -14.20
N THR A 376 -5.76 0.94 -13.15
CA THR A 376 -7.19 0.69 -13.29
C THR A 376 -8.01 1.93 -12.97
N HIS A 377 -9.23 1.93 -13.51
CA HIS A 377 -10.25 2.93 -13.30
C HIS A 377 -11.62 2.26 -13.17
N TYR A 378 -12.50 2.81 -12.35
CA TYR A 378 -13.87 2.34 -12.24
C TYR A 378 -14.75 2.87 -13.38
N ILE A 379 -15.55 2.01 -13.98
CA ILE A 379 -16.60 2.39 -14.93
C ILE A 379 -17.95 2.03 -14.33
N PRO A 380 -18.89 2.98 -14.09
CA PRO A 380 -20.18 2.70 -13.46
C PRO A 380 -20.99 1.69 -14.25
N PHE A 381 -21.52 0.67 -13.57
CA PHE A 381 -22.49 -0.25 -14.15
C PHE A 381 -23.93 0.23 -13.97
N ASN A 382 -24.21 0.76 -12.79
CA ASN A 382 -25.52 1.30 -12.43
C ASN A 382 -25.29 2.63 -11.70
N PHE A 383 -25.77 3.72 -12.30
CA PHE A 383 -25.62 5.07 -11.77
C PHE A 383 -26.34 5.32 -10.44
N ASP A 384 -27.39 4.55 -10.15
CA ASP A 384 -28.16 4.65 -8.92
C ASP A 384 -27.61 3.77 -7.79
N SER A 385 -26.51 3.04 -8.05
CA SER A 385 -25.88 2.19 -7.05
C SER A 385 -25.14 3.00 -5.99
N GLN A 386 -25.01 2.43 -4.80
CA GLN A 386 -24.20 3.01 -3.73
C GLN A 386 -22.71 3.10 -4.12
N THR A 387 -22.23 2.13 -4.91
CA THR A 387 -20.87 2.16 -5.47
C THR A 387 -20.66 3.38 -6.38
N ALA A 388 -21.61 3.67 -7.28
CA ALA A 388 -21.53 4.86 -8.12
C ALA A 388 -21.63 6.16 -7.30
N ALA A 389 -22.44 6.19 -6.24
CA ALA A 389 -22.50 7.31 -5.32
C ALA A 389 -21.16 7.54 -4.59
N ALA A 390 -20.53 6.46 -4.10
CA ALA A 390 -19.21 6.50 -3.49
C ALA A 390 -18.12 6.94 -4.48
N TYR A 391 -18.18 6.47 -5.72
CA TYR A 391 -17.26 6.88 -6.78
C TYR A 391 -17.30 8.38 -7.03
N ARG A 392 -18.49 8.97 -7.08
CA ARG A 392 -18.67 10.42 -7.27
C ARG A 392 -18.13 11.27 -6.12
N SER A 393 -17.85 10.67 -4.97
CA SER A 393 -17.22 11.33 -3.83
C SER A 393 -15.70 11.19 -3.78
N THR A 394 -15.10 10.43 -4.71
CA THR A 394 -13.64 10.31 -4.77
C THR A 394 -12.98 11.59 -5.26
N ASP A 395 -11.82 11.90 -4.72
CA ASP A 395 -11.03 13.07 -5.14
C ASP A 395 -10.69 13.02 -6.63
N TRP A 396 -10.40 11.82 -7.14
CA TRP A 396 -10.14 11.63 -8.57
C TRP A 396 -11.33 12.00 -9.44
N TYR A 397 -12.53 11.51 -9.12
CA TYR A 397 -13.75 11.83 -9.88
C TYR A 397 -13.95 13.34 -10.00
N ILE A 398 -13.80 14.05 -8.87
CA ILE A 398 -13.98 15.49 -8.79
C ILE A 398 -12.89 16.23 -9.57
N ALA A 399 -11.62 15.89 -9.36
CA ALA A 399 -10.50 16.57 -9.97
C ALA A 399 -10.40 16.32 -11.47
N ALA A 400 -10.67 15.11 -11.92
CA ALA A 400 -10.66 14.72 -13.32
C ALA A 400 -11.92 15.16 -14.11
N GLY A 401 -12.94 15.70 -13.42
CA GLY A 401 -14.15 16.26 -14.07
C GLY A 401 -15.03 15.22 -14.73
N LEU A 402 -15.17 14.02 -14.14
CA LEU A 402 -15.93 12.93 -14.74
C LEU A 402 -17.45 13.16 -14.73
N ASP A 403 -17.93 14.14 -13.97
CA ASP A 403 -19.30 14.63 -14.03
C ASP A 403 -19.68 15.20 -15.43
N LYS A 404 -18.70 15.71 -16.18
CA LYS A 404 -18.92 16.24 -17.54
C LYS A 404 -19.40 15.20 -18.53
N ILE A 405 -19.02 13.93 -18.33
CA ILE A 405 -19.47 12.83 -19.17
C ILE A 405 -20.70 12.10 -18.57
N GLY A 406 -21.26 12.65 -17.48
CA GLY A 406 -22.50 12.17 -16.87
C GLY A 406 -22.36 10.90 -16.03
N TRP A 407 -21.20 10.63 -15.47
CA TRP A 407 -20.91 9.45 -14.62
C TRP A 407 -21.25 9.65 -13.17
#